data_2beb223d8f5b990e6780a3ed0f613fb2
#
_entry.id   2beb223d8f5b990e6780a3ed0f613fb2
#
_cell.length_a   1.000
_cell.length_b   1.000
_cell.length_c   1.000
_cell.angle_alpha   90.00
_cell.angle_beta   90.00
_cell.angle_gamma   90.00
#
_symmetry.space_group_name_H-M   'P 1'
#
loop_
_entity.id
_entity.type
_entity.pdbx_description
1 polymer ?
#
loop_
_entity_poly.entity_id
_entity_poly.type
_entity_poly.pdbx_seq_one_letter_code
_entity_poly.pdbx_strand_id
1 'polypeptide(L)'
;MIRICGAADFEAIHAVINDAAEVYRNAIPADCWHEPYMAKDELRREMEAGVGFLGFVEDGALTGIMGLQDAQDVALIRHAYVLPWAQRQGIGGRLLTALLQAVERPVLVGTWAAATWAVRFYGKHGFTLVTPREKVRLLRKYWSIPDRQIETSVVLADERWREGPPS
;
A
#
# COMPACT_ATOMS: atom_id res chain seq x y z
N MET A 1 -4.50 13.33 13.55
CA MET A 1 -3.26 14.03 13.18
C MET A 1 -2.34 13.10 12.41
N ILE A 2 -1.79 13.58 11.32
CA ILE A 2 -0.87 12.78 10.48
C ILE A 2 0.57 13.16 10.82
N ARG A 3 1.41 12.14 10.99
CA ARG A 3 2.84 12.34 11.21
C ARG A 3 3.67 11.23 10.57
N ILE A 4 4.95 11.49 10.38
CA ILE A 4 5.90 10.46 9.94
C ILE A 4 6.15 9.51 11.13
N CYS A 5 6.10 8.21 10.86
CA CYS A 5 6.41 7.19 11.86
C CYS A 5 7.92 7.00 11.98
N GLY A 6 8.37 6.75 13.19
CA GLY A 6 9.76 6.44 13.50
C GLY A 6 9.94 5.01 14.01
N ALA A 7 11.16 4.70 14.42
CA ALA A 7 11.51 3.37 14.92
C ALA A 7 10.64 2.93 16.12
N ALA A 8 10.25 3.89 16.98
CA ALA A 8 9.40 3.60 18.14
C ALA A 8 7.98 3.15 17.75
N ASP A 9 7.56 3.35 16.50
CA ASP A 9 6.23 2.99 16.04
C ASP A 9 6.16 1.57 15.45
N PHE A 10 7.26 0.84 15.42
CA PHE A 10 7.34 -0.48 14.77
C PHE A 10 6.25 -1.44 15.25
N GLU A 11 6.09 -1.60 16.55
CA GLU A 11 5.10 -2.52 17.13
C GLU A 11 3.67 -2.08 16.79
N ALA A 12 3.39 -0.78 16.82
CA ALA A 12 2.07 -0.26 16.48
C ALA A 12 1.77 -0.42 14.99
N ILE A 13 2.75 -0.19 14.12
CA ILE A 13 2.62 -0.42 12.68
C ILE A 13 2.30 -1.89 12.41
N HIS A 14 3.05 -2.79 13.02
CA HIS A 14 2.85 -4.22 12.87
C HIS A 14 1.43 -4.64 13.30
N ALA A 15 0.96 -4.12 14.43
CA ALA A 15 -0.39 -4.40 14.93
C ALA A 15 -1.47 -3.89 13.96
N VAL A 16 -1.32 -2.67 13.45
CA VAL A 16 -2.29 -2.10 12.49
C VAL A 16 -2.36 -2.95 11.23
N ILE A 17 -1.21 -3.35 10.67
CA ILE A 17 -1.17 -4.18 9.47
C ILE A 17 -1.94 -5.48 9.69
N ASN A 18 -1.63 -6.21 10.74
CA ASN A 18 -2.21 -7.53 10.97
C ASN A 18 -3.70 -7.45 11.33
N ASP A 19 -4.10 -6.47 12.13
CA ASP A 19 -5.51 -6.30 12.50
C ASP A 19 -6.36 -5.89 11.30
N ALA A 20 -5.86 -4.95 10.49
CA ALA A 20 -6.60 -4.44 9.34
C ALA A 20 -6.58 -5.41 8.15
N ALA A 21 -5.58 -6.28 8.03
CA ALA A 21 -5.45 -7.21 6.93
C ALA A 21 -6.55 -8.27 6.90
N GLU A 22 -7.25 -8.48 8.00
CA GLU A 22 -8.33 -9.47 8.08
C GLU A 22 -9.42 -9.25 7.02
N VAL A 23 -9.68 -7.99 6.64
CA VAL A 23 -10.68 -7.70 5.58
C VAL A 23 -10.26 -8.27 4.22
N TYR A 24 -8.98 -8.54 4.04
CA TYR A 24 -8.44 -9.10 2.80
C TYR A 24 -8.47 -10.63 2.77
N ARG A 25 -8.77 -11.30 3.87
CA ARG A 25 -8.70 -12.77 3.97
C ARG A 25 -9.45 -13.46 2.82
N ASN A 26 -10.64 -12.96 2.49
CA ASN A 26 -11.46 -13.55 1.43
C ASN A 26 -11.10 -13.06 0.01
N ALA A 27 -10.34 -11.98 -0.09
CA ALA A 27 -9.88 -11.42 -1.37
C ALA A 27 -8.53 -11.98 -1.78
N ILE A 28 -7.72 -12.42 -0.82
CA ILE A 28 -6.43 -13.04 -1.07
C ILE A 28 -6.67 -14.52 -1.35
N PRO A 29 -6.15 -15.08 -2.47
CA PRO A 29 -6.25 -16.52 -2.71
C PRO A 29 -5.71 -17.29 -1.51
N ALA A 30 -6.39 -18.40 -1.15
CA ALA A 30 -6.04 -19.16 0.04
C ALA A 30 -4.58 -19.63 0.05
N ASP A 31 -4.04 -19.92 -1.12
CA ASP A 31 -2.64 -20.34 -1.28
C ASP A 31 -1.64 -19.19 -1.11
N CYS A 32 -2.11 -17.94 -1.07
CA CYS A 32 -1.29 -16.75 -0.86
C CYS A 32 -1.44 -16.16 0.55
N TRP A 33 -2.37 -16.67 1.36
CA TRP A 33 -2.59 -16.16 2.72
C TRP A 33 -1.60 -16.79 3.70
N HIS A 34 -1.01 -15.94 4.55
CA HIS A 34 -0.07 -16.37 5.60
C HIS A 34 -0.56 -15.98 6.99
N GLU A 35 -0.20 -16.77 8.01
CA GLU A 35 -0.46 -16.47 9.41
C GLU A 35 0.88 -16.37 10.18
N PRO A 36 1.24 -15.23 10.78
CA PRO A 36 0.52 -13.95 10.68
C PRO A 36 0.61 -13.39 9.25
N TYR A 37 -0.30 -12.52 8.89
CA TYR A 37 -0.29 -11.88 7.57
C TYR A 37 1.05 -11.18 7.31
N MET A 38 1.54 -10.44 8.30
CA MET A 38 2.85 -9.78 8.25
C MET A 38 3.67 -10.23 9.46
N ALA A 39 4.76 -10.95 9.22
CA ALA A 39 5.70 -11.29 10.27
C ALA A 39 6.56 -10.07 10.64
N LYS A 40 6.99 -9.97 11.89
CA LYS A 40 7.84 -8.84 12.34
C LYS A 40 9.14 -8.74 11.55
N ASP A 41 9.77 -9.87 11.28
CA ASP A 41 11.03 -9.89 10.52
C ASP A 41 10.84 -9.39 9.09
N GLU A 42 9.71 -9.72 8.47
CA GLU A 42 9.37 -9.25 7.14
C GLU A 42 9.19 -7.72 7.14
N LEU A 43 8.43 -7.19 8.09
CA LEU A 43 8.23 -5.74 8.21
C LEU A 43 9.56 -5.03 8.44
N ARG A 44 10.42 -5.58 9.30
CA ARG A 44 11.74 -5.01 9.56
C ARG A 44 12.58 -4.95 8.29
N ARG A 45 12.61 -6.02 7.51
CA ARG A 45 13.35 -6.07 6.23
C ARG A 45 12.81 -5.03 5.24
N GLU A 46 11.50 -4.86 5.17
CA GLU A 46 10.92 -3.87 4.25
C GLU A 46 11.27 -2.44 4.68
N MET A 47 11.24 -2.16 5.97
CA MET A 47 11.62 -0.84 6.49
C MET A 47 13.11 -0.57 6.25
N GLU A 48 13.96 -1.57 6.43
CA GLU A 48 15.39 -1.48 6.11
C GLU A 48 15.64 -1.27 4.62
N ALA A 49 14.74 -1.80 3.77
CA ALA A 49 14.80 -1.62 2.32
C ALA A 49 14.22 -0.28 1.86
N GLY A 50 13.81 0.59 2.79
CA GLY A 50 13.39 1.95 2.47
C GLY A 50 11.90 2.24 2.55
N VAL A 51 11.08 1.29 3.04
CA VAL A 51 9.66 1.59 3.26
C VAL A 51 9.52 2.48 4.49
N GLY A 52 9.01 3.71 4.28
CA GLY A 52 8.68 4.63 5.35
C GLY A 52 7.17 4.74 5.50
N PHE A 53 6.69 5.10 6.69
CA PHE A 53 5.26 5.16 6.96
C PHE A 53 4.82 6.54 7.41
N LEU A 54 3.68 6.98 6.87
CA LEU A 54 2.85 8.01 7.47
C LEU A 54 1.84 7.33 8.37
N GLY A 55 1.59 7.92 9.53
CA GLY A 55 0.61 7.41 10.48
C GLY A 55 -0.45 8.44 10.81
N PHE A 56 -1.67 7.98 11.02
CA PHE A 56 -2.75 8.78 11.56
C PHE A 56 -2.91 8.45 13.04
N VAL A 57 -2.80 9.48 13.87
CA VAL A 57 -2.81 9.34 15.34
C VAL A 57 -4.08 9.96 15.91
N GLU A 58 -4.80 9.19 16.73
CA GLU A 58 -5.93 9.65 17.52
C GLU A 58 -5.72 9.24 18.98
N ASP A 59 -5.87 10.18 19.89
CA ASP A 59 -5.72 9.92 21.33
C ASP A 59 -4.40 9.20 21.67
N GLY A 60 -3.33 9.56 20.98
CA GLY A 60 -2.01 9.00 21.20
C GLY A 60 -1.74 7.63 20.57
N ALA A 61 -2.70 7.08 19.83
CA ALA A 61 -2.56 5.75 19.24
C ALA A 61 -2.62 5.82 17.70
N LEU A 62 -1.85 4.98 17.03
CA LEU A 62 -1.94 4.82 15.57
C LEU A 62 -3.22 4.08 15.20
N THR A 63 -4.03 4.70 14.33
CA THR A 63 -5.27 4.10 13.83
C THR A 63 -5.24 3.83 12.33
N GLY A 64 -4.28 4.42 11.64
CA GLY A 64 -4.06 4.19 10.21
C GLY A 64 -2.61 4.40 9.84
N ILE A 65 -2.18 3.72 8.79
CA ILE A 65 -0.83 3.83 8.26
C ILE A 65 -0.86 3.76 6.74
N MET A 66 0.14 4.38 6.13
CA MET A 66 0.36 4.24 4.69
C MET A 66 1.87 4.28 4.43
N GLY A 67 2.39 3.19 3.89
CA GLY A 67 3.81 3.05 3.58
C GLY A 67 4.14 3.58 2.19
N LEU A 68 5.33 4.11 2.06
CA LEU A 68 5.85 4.62 0.79
C LEU A 68 7.28 4.14 0.61
N GLN A 69 7.60 3.67 -0.58
CA GLN A 69 8.94 3.25 -0.94
C GLN A 69 9.34 3.88 -2.27
N ASP A 70 10.49 4.54 -2.28
CA ASP A 70 11.07 5.00 -3.53
C ASP A 70 11.60 3.80 -4.32
N ALA A 71 11.26 3.73 -5.60
CA ALA A 71 11.67 2.62 -6.47
C ALA A 71 12.07 3.20 -7.82
N GLN A 72 13.35 3.47 -7.99
CA GLN A 72 13.90 4.02 -9.24
C GLN A 72 13.23 5.36 -9.59
N ASP A 73 12.38 5.38 -10.61
CA ASP A 73 11.71 6.58 -11.13
C ASP A 73 10.28 6.77 -10.61
N VAL A 74 9.80 5.87 -9.76
CA VAL A 74 8.45 5.92 -9.18
C VAL A 74 8.50 5.81 -7.66
N ALA A 75 7.36 6.05 -7.02
CA ALA A 75 7.15 5.75 -5.63
C ALA A 75 6.04 4.70 -5.52
N LEU A 76 6.19 3.74 -4.62
CA LEU A 76 5.24 2.67 -4.41
C LEU A 76 4.52 2.86 -3.09
N ILE A 77 3.18 2.79 -3.12
CA ILE A 77 2.41 2.70 -1.88
C ILE A 77 2.50 1.25 -1.38
N ARG A 78 2.89 1.11 -0.13
CA ARG A 78 3.03 -0.19 0.54
C ARG A 78 2.22 -0.17 1.84
N HIS A 79 1.45 -1.22 2.08
CA HIS A 79 0.78 -1.43 3.38
C HIS A 79 -0.12 -0.27 3.83
N ALA A 80 -1.10 0.06 3.02
CA ALA A 80 -2.11 1.09 3.35
C ALA A 80 -3.25 0.44 4.14
N TYR A 81 -3.33 0.72 5.44
CA TYR A 81 -4.32 0.10 6.34
C TYR A 81 -4.88 1.09 7.34
N VAL A 82 -6.16 0.93 7.64
CA VAL A 82 -6.84 1.65 8.73
C VAL A 82 -7.51 0.60 9.61
N LEU A 83 -7.36 0.73 10.93
CA LEU A 83 -7.97 -0.19 11.87
C LEU A 83 -9.47 -0.31 11.62
N PRO A 84 -10.07 -1.51 11.73
CA PRO A 84 -11.47 -1.72 11.37
C PRO A 84 -12.45 -0.78 12.06
N TRP A 85 -12.24 -0.50 13.34
CA TRP A 85 -13.11 0.39 14.10
C TRP A 85 -12.96 1.87 13.72
N ALA A 86 -11.85 2.24 13.08
CA ALA A 86 -11.55 3.61 12.65
C ALA A 86 -11.87 3.86 11.17
N GLN A 87 -12.32 2.84 10.45
CA GLN A 87 -12.68 2.98 9.03
C GLN A 87 -13.90 3.88 8.83
N ARG A 88 -14.10 4.36 7.59
CA ARG A 88 -15.21 5.24 7.19
C ARG A 88 -15.19 6.63 7.84
N GLN A 89 -14.04 7.04 8.39
CA GLN A 89 -13.83 8.38 8.94
C GLN A 89 -12.94 9.24 8.04
N GLY A 90 -12.64 8.77 6.82
CA GLY A 90 -11.80 9.50 5.88
C GLY A 90 -10.30 9.43 6.18
N ILE A 91 -9.86 8.59 7.11
CA ILE A 91 -8.45 8.49 7.51
C ILE A 91 -7.57 8.07 6.33
N GLY A 92 -7.98 7.03 5.59
CA GLY A 92 -7.24 6.56 4.42
C GLY A 92 -7.06 7.65 3.36
N GLY A 93 -8.12 8.39 3.07
CA GLY A 93 -8.08 9.50 2.11
C GLY A 93 -7.16 10.63 2.54
N ARG A 94 -7.17 10.95 3.84
CA ARG A 94 -6.28 11.98 4.40
C ARG A 94 -4.81 11.55 4.35
N LEU A 95 -4.53 10.30 4.66
CA LEU A 95 -3.18 9.75 4.54
C LEU A 95 -2.70 9.78 3.08
N LEU A 96 -3.54 9.33 2.16
CA LEU A 96 -3.19 9.33 0.74
C LEU A 96 -2.95 10.74 0.22
N THR A 97 -3.79 11.69 0.57
CA THR A 97 -3.61 13.09 0.18
C THR A 97 -2.28 13.64 0.69
N ALA A 98 -1.96 13.40 1.96
CA ALA A 98 -0.69 13.84 2.54
C ALA A 98 0.50 13.19 1.86
N LEU A 99 0.40 11.91 1.54
CA LEU A 99 1.47 11.18 0.85
C LEU A 99 1.71 11.74 -0.56
N LEU A 100 0.64 11.96 -1.31
CA LEU A 100 0.74 12.49 -2.68
C LEU A 100 1.32 13.89 -2.71
N GLN A 101 1.04 14.71 -1.69
CA GLN A 101 1.62 16.05 -1.58
C GLN A 101 3.10 16.04 -1.26
N ALA A 102 3.60 14.98 -0.61
CA ALA A 102 4.98 14.85 -0.21
C ALA A 102 5.88 14.25 -1.30
N VAL A 103 5.31 13.76 -2.40
CA VAL A 103 6.02 13.03 -3.45
C VAL A 103 5.83 13.72 -4.79
N GLU A 104 6.90 13.90 -5.54
CA GLU A 104 6.86 14.53 -6.86
C GLU A 104 6.80 13.53 -8.01
N ARG A 105 7.37 12.34 -7.82
CA ARG A 105 7.41 11.31 -8.86
C ARG A 105 6.07 10.56 -8.97
N PRO A 106 5.82 9.86 -10.09
CA PRO A 106 4.60 9.07 -10.22
C PRO A 106 4.47 8.04 -9.12
N VAL A 107 3.23 7.83 -8.65
CA VAL A 107 2.93 6.90 -7.57
C VAL A 107 2.15 5.71 -8.12
N LEU A 108 2.63 4.51 -7.82
CA LEU A 108 1.99 3.26 -8.19
C LEU A 108 1.53 2.52 -6.93
N VAL A 109 0.45 1.78 -7.05
CA VAL A 109 -0.02 0.89 -5.99
C VAL A 109 -0.45 -0.43 -6.58
N GLY A 110 0.00 -1.52 -5.96
CA GLY A 110 -0.45 -2.88 -6.29
C GLY A 110 -1.40 -3.37 -5.21
N THR A 111 -2.48 -4.03 -5.61
CA THR A 111 -3.42 -4.64 -4.68
C THR A 111 -4.03 -5.89 -5.30
N TRP A 112 -4.71 -6.71 -4.49
CA TRP A 112 -5.38 -7.91 -4.97
C TRP A 112 -6.55 -7.54 -5.88
N ALA A 113 -6.67 -8.20 -7.02
CA ALA A 113 -7.73 -7.91 -7.98
C ALA A 113 -9.13 -8.07 -7.36
N ALA A 114 -9.29 -9.02 -6.46
CA ALA A 114 -10.56 -9.27 -5.77
C ALA A 114 -10.88 -8.23 -4.68
N ALA A 115 -9.92 -7.40 -4.29
CA ALA A 115 -10.12 -6.33 -3.31
C ALA A 115 -10.76 -5.11 -3.99
N THR A 116 -11.99 -5.25 -4.45
CA THR A 116 -12.69 -4.23 -5.24
C THR A 116 -12.86 -2.91 -4.48
N TRP A 117 -12.98 -2.95 -3.16
CA TRP A 117 -13.07 -1.74 -2.32
C TRP A 117 -11.77 -0.93 -2.38
N ALA A 118 -10.60 -1.60 -2.41
CA ALA A 118 -9.31 -0.93 -2.52
C ALA A 118 -9.18 -0.26 -3.90
N VAL A 119 -9.55 -0.97 -4.96
CA VAL A 119 -9.54 -0.42 -6.31
C VAL A 119 -10.41 0.82 -6.40
N ARG A 120 -11.62 0.78 -5.83
CA ARG A 120 -12.52 1.94 -5.80
C ARG A 120 -11.94 3.10 -4.98
N PHE A 121 -11.31 2.80 -3.85
CA PHE A 121 -10.69 3.81 -3.01
C PHE A 121 -9.63 4.59 -3.78
N TYR A 122 -8.71 3.90 -4.43
CA TYR A 122 -7.67 4.57 -5.22
C TYR A 122 -8.25 5.29 -6.44
N GLY A 123 -9.26 4.71 -7.08
CA GLY A 123 -9.97 5.35 -8.20
C GLY A 123 -10.58 6.70 -7.83
N LYS A 124 -11.16 6.80 -6.65
CA LYS A 124 -11.72 8.06 -6.14
C LYS A 124 -10.65 9.14 -5.91
N HIS A 125 -9.41 8.74 -5.74
CA HIS A 125 -8.31 9.64 -5.46
C HIS A 125 -7.41 9.89 -6.68
N GLY A 126 -7.93 9.66 -7.87
CA GLY A 126 -7.26 10.00 -9.12
C GLY A 126 -6.34 8.92 -9.69
N PHE A 127 -6.38 7.72 -9.13
CA PHE A 127 -5.61 6.59 -9.67
C PHE A 127 -6.42 5.87 -10.74
N THR A 128 -5.72 5.36 -11.74
CA THR A 128 -6.30 4.61 -12.85
C THR A 128 -5.67 3.23 -12.94
N LEU A 129 -6.48 2.21 -13.17
CA LEU A 129 -5.99 0.86 -13.44
C LEU A 129 -5.15 0.87 -14.71
N VAL A 130 -3.95 0.31 -14.64
CA VAL A 130 -3.16 0.06 -15.82
C VAL A 130 -3.67 -1.19 -16.54
N THR A 131 -3.29 -1.35 -17.82
CA THR A 131 -3.67 -2.54 -18.57
C THR A 131 -3.08 -3.80 -17.95
N PRO A 132 -3.69 -4.99 -18.19
CA PRO A 132 -3.11 -6.24 -17.68
C PRO A 132 -1.67 -6.49 -18.12
N ARG A 133 -1.33 -6.09 -19.34
CA ARG A 133 0.04 -6.21 -19.86
C ARG A 133 1.00 -5.30 -19.09
N GLU A 134 0.60 -4.05 -18.89
CA GLU A 134 1.39 -3.07 -18.14
C GLU A 134 1.54 -3.50 -16.68
N LYS A 135 0.48 -4.06 -16.08
CA LYS A 135 0.53 -4.59 -14.73
C LYS A 135 1.67 -5.61 -14.56
N VAL A 136 1.76 -6.57 -15.45
CA VAL A 136 2.80 -7.61 -15.38
C VAL A 136 4.19 -6.97 -15.47
N ARG A 137 4.36 -6.05 -16.42
CA ARG A 137 5.63 -5.35 -16.60
C ARG A 137 6.04 -4.57 -15.36
N LEU A 138 5.11 -3.82 -14.78
CA LEU A 138 5.38 -3.00 -13.60
C LEU A 138 5.64 -3.83 -12.35
N LEU A 139 4.85 -4.88 -12.13
CA LEU A 139 5.05 -5.75 -10.97
C LEU A 139 6.42 -6.45 -11.02
N ARG A 140 6.85 -6.87 -12.20
CA ARG A 140 8.17 -7.49 -12.37
C ARG A 140 9.31 -6.49 -12.22
N LYS A 141 9.09 -5.25 -12.62
CA LYS A 141 10.12 -4.21 -12.56
C LYS A 141 10.33 -3.66 -11.15
N TYR A 142 9.26 -3.39 -10.43
CA TYR A 142 9.31 -2.65 -9.16
C TYR A 142 9.00 -3.49 -7.93
N TRP A 143 8.38 -4.64 -8.08
CA TRP A 143 8.05 -5.54 -6.97
C TRP A 143 8.83 -6.84 -7.08
N SER A 144 8.98 -7.52 -5.93
CA SER A 144 9.60 -8.84 -5.87
C SER A 144 8.56 -9.81 -5.32
N ILE A 145 7.66 -10.25 -6.18
CA ILE A 145 6.54 -11.11 -5.81
C ILE A 145 6.45 -12.31 -6.74
N PRO A 146 5.91 -13.46 -6.26
CA PRO A 146 5.77 -14.65 -7.10
C PRO A 146 4.75 -14.47 -8.23
N ASP A 147 4.87 -15.27 -9.28
CA ASP A 147 3.98 -15.22 -10.43
C ASP A 147 2.51 -15.36 -10.03
N ARG A 148 2.20 -16.21 -9.07
CA ARG A 148 0.83 -16.39 -8.57
C ARG A 148 0.24 -15.07 -8.06
N GLN A 149 1.03 -14.27 -7.35
CA GLN A 149 0.59 -12.98 -6.86
C GLN A 149 0.45 -11.97 -8.00
N ILE A 150 1.33 -12.02 -8.99
CA ILE A 150 1.21 -11.18 -10.19
C ILE A 150 -0.13 -11.45 -10.89
N GLU A 151 -0.49 -12.73 -11.07
CA GLU A 151 -1.74 -13.12 -11.74
C GLU A 151 -2.97 -12.59 -11.03
N THR A 152 -2.95 -12.55 -9.71
CA THR A 152 -4.10 -12.21 -8.86
C THR A 152 -4.11 -10.77 -8.39
N SER A 153 -3.18 -9.95 -8.88
CA SER A 153 -3.05 -8.54 -8.51
C SER A 153 -3.45 -7.62 -9.65
N VAL A 154 -3.69 -6.37 -9.30
CA VAL A 154 -3.83 -5.25 -10.23
C VAL A 154 -2.87 -4.14 -9.81
N VAL A 155 -2.55 -3.24 -10.72
CA VAL A 155 -1.76 -2.04 -10.44
C VAL A 155 -2.57 -0.83 -10.87
N LEU A 156 -2.56 0.19 -10.01
CA LEU A 156 -3.13 1.50 -10.32
C LEU A 156 -2.00 2.53 -10.28
N ALA A 157 -2.14 3.55 -11.09
CA ALA A 157 -1.17 4.63 -11.19
C ALA A 157 -1.85 5.96 -11.01
N ASP A 158 -1.18 6.92 -10.35
CA ASP A 158 -1.72 8.27 -10.24
C ASP A 158 -1.56 9.02 -11.57
N GLU A 159 -2.10 10.24 -11.63
CA GLU A 159 -2.15 11.04 -12.86
C GLU A 159 -0.77 11.43 -13.40
N ARG A 160 0.27 11.35 -12.58
CA ARG A 160 1.66 11.64 -12.98
C ARG A 160 2.30 10.52 -13.79
N TRP A 161 1.75 9.31 -13.71
CA TRP A 161 2.23 8.17 -14.49
C TRP A 161 1.74 8.28 -15.93
N ARG A 162 2.64 8.07 -16.87
CA ARG A 162 2.32 8.02 -18.29
C ARG A 162 2.67 6.66 -18.82
N GLU A 163 1.70 6.01 -19.46
CA GLU A 163 1.93 4.73 -20.10
C GLU A 163 2.98 4.91 -21.21
N GLY A 164 3.94 3.97 -21.27
CA GLY A 164 5.03 4.10 -22.20
C GLY A 164 5.97 5.23 -21.82
N PRO A 165 6.65 5.17 -20.65
CA PRO A 165 7.59 6.21 -20.28
C PRO A 165 8.61 6.40 -21.38
N PRO A 166 9.07 7.64 -21.62
CA PRO A 166 10.13 7.88 -22.59
C PRO A 166 11.34 7.05 -22.19
N SER A 167 11.82 6.27 -23.13
CA SER A 167 13.01 5.43 -23.01
C SER A 167 14.25 6.26 -22.70
#